data_7b6924e34a0f45c650ccfd6e02d50d24
#
_entry.id   7b6924e34a0f45c650ccfd6e02d50d24
#
_cell.length_a   1.000
_cell.length_b   1.000
_cell.length_c   1.000
_cell.angle_alpha   90.00
_cell.angle_beta   90.00
_cell.angle_gamma   90.00
#
_symmetry.space_group_name_H-M   'P 1'
#
loop_
_entity.id
_entity.type
_entity.pdbx_description
1 polymer ?
#
loop_
_entity_poly.entity_id
_entity_poly.type
_entity_poly.pdbx_seq_one_letter_code
_entity_poly.pdbx_strand_id
1 'polypeptide(L)'
;MSLIERASAIVMAMALAGCTASPEPTDAAVEEPVAEATASAEAETDASMADTSGDALVPGTDYNATTIIDCGFDNAPPTGSCDAGVKRNWSERPGEHLVEVTKPDGTKRAIFFRGTEPFSADSAEADGSAGWDFASTRDGDRVTITYGPETYVVVDALVEGG
;
A
#
# COMPACT_ATOMS: atom_id res chain seq x y z
N MET A 1 46.71 -14.03 16.80
CA MET A 1 46.79 -13.54 18.16
C MET A 1 45.94 -12.29 18.20
N SER A 2 44.75 -12.29 18.66
CA SER A 2 44.19 -12.37 19.98
C SER A 2 42.68 -12.60 19.90
N LEU A 3 42.23 -13.63 20.59
CA LEU A 3 40.82 -13.91 20.92
C LEU A 3 40.30 -12.88 21.94
N ILE A 4 39.09 -12.40 21.77
CA ILE A 4 38.27 -12.02 22.90
C ILE A 4 36.84 -12.49 22.64
N GLU A 5 36.50 -13.64 23.22
CA GLU A 5 35.18 -14.12 23.54
C GLU A 5 34.54 -13.19 24.58
N ARG A 6 33.30 -12.81 24.38
CA ARG A 6 32.40 -12.46 25.50
C ARG A 6 31.00 -13.00 25.23
N ALA A 7 30.74 -14.14 25.81
CA ALA A 7 29.41 -14.65 26.08
C ALA A 7 28.73 -13.77 27.15
N SER A 8 27.47 -13.40 26.93
CA SER A 8 26.56 -12.98 27.99
C SER A 8 25.18 -13.54 27.70
N ALA A 9 24.90 -14.63 28.39
CA ALA A 9 23.58 -15.19 28.56
C ALA A 9 22.83 -14.36 29.60
N ILE A 10 21.64 -13.86 29.24
CA ILE A 10 20.65 -13.41 30.22
C ILE A 10 19.36 -14.18 29.97
N VAL A 11 19.16 -15.15 30.84
CA VAL A 11 17.89 -15.84 31.06
C VAL A 11 17.05 -14.95 31.95
N MET A 12 15.84 -14.62 31.47
CA MET A 12 14.80 -14.04 32.34
C MET A 12 13.47 -14.69 32.08
N ALA A 13 13.17 -15.70 32.87
CA ALA A 13 11.87 -16.33 33.01
C ALA A 13 10.99 -15.44 33.89
N MET A 14 9.77 -15.09 33.44
CA MET A 14 8.68 -14.69 34.33
C MET A 14 7.41 -15.36 33.86
N ALA A 15 7.00 -16.33 34.66
CA ALA A 15 5.66 -16.91 34.67
C ALA A 15 4.80 -16.06 35.62
N LEU A 16 3.59 -15.72 35.22
CA LEU A 16 2.52 -15.36 36.15
C LEU A 16 1.20 -15.90 35.56
N ALA A 17 0.69 -16.88 36.29
CA ALA A 17 -0.65 -17.44 36.21
C ALA A 17 -1.65 -16.51 36.93
N GLY A 18 -2.91 -16.57 36.53
CA GLY A 18 -3.99 -15.94 37.32
C GLY A 18 -5.29 -15.89 36.50
N CYS A 19 -6.10 -16.94 36.69
CA CYS A 19 -7.46 -17.03 37.27
C CYS A 19 -8.59 -16.42 36.42
N THR A 20 -9.37 -17.30 35.81
CA THR A 20 -10.76 -17.75 36.06
C THR A 20 -11.73 -16.68 36.57
N ALA A 21 -12.78 -16.44 35.79
CA ALA A 21 -14.17 -16.45 36.24
C ALA A 21 -15.13 -16.44 35.05
N SER A 22 -15.81 -17.55 34.89
CA SER A 22 -17.11 -17.66 34.18
C SER A 22 -18.22 -17.29 35.17
N PRO A 23 -19.30 -16.69 34.72
CA PRO A 23 -20.60 -17.26 35.04
C PRO A 23 -21.51 -17.39 33.83
N GLU A 24 -22.08 -18.57 33.70
CA GLU A 24 -23.27 -18.98 32.94
C GLU A 24 -24.52 -18.77 33.78
N PRO A 25 -25.71 -19.12 33.28
CA PRO A 25 -26.62 -18.34 32.46
C PRO A 25 -27.93 -18.05 33.22
N THR A 26 -28.79 -17.19 32.67
CA THR A 26 -30.20 -17.18 33.08
C THR A 26 -31.08 -17.04 31.87
N ASP A 27 -31.79 -18.13 31.64
CA ASP A 27 -32.97 -18.33 30.82
C ASP A 27 -34.13 -17.39 31.23
N ALA A 28 -34.74 -16.73 30.29
CA ALA A 28 -36.13 -16.32 30.36
C ALA A 28 -36.64 -16.01 28.94
N ALA A 29 -37.45 -16.94 28.43
CA ALA A 29 -38.30 -16.77 27.28
C ALA A 29 -39.41 -15.76 27.53
N VAL A 30 -39.70 -14.87 26.59
CA VAL A 30 -41.03 -14.30 26.32
C VAL A 30 -41.13 -13.84 24.85
N GLU A 31 -41.97 -14.56 24.10
CA GLU A 31 -42.92 -14.23 23.04
C GLU A 31 -42.66 -13.04 22.09
N GLU A 32 -42.72 -13.38 20.78
CA GLU A 32 -42.91 -12.50 19.62
C GLU A 32 -44.24 -11.71 19.69
N PRO A 33 -44.28 -10.56 18.99
CA PRO A 33 -45.07 -10.56 17.78
C PRO A 33 -44.42 -9.93 16.56
N VAL A 34 -44.70 -10.53 15.45
CA VAL A 34 -44.47 -10.14 14.07
C VAL A 34 -44.96 -8.72 13.82
N ALA A 35 -44.04 -7.85 13.31
CA ALA A 35 -44.44 -6.66 12.57
C ALA A 35 -43.52 -6.52 11.36
N GLU A 36 -44.13 -6.78 10.22
CA GLU A 36 -43.64 -6.43 8.90
C GLU A 36 -43.31 -4.95 8.84
N ALA A 37 -42.05 -4.61 8.65
CA ALA A 37 -41.63 -3.29 8.27
C ALA A 37 -40.67 -3.39 7.08
N THR A 38 -41.19 -3.04 5.92
CA THR A 38 -40.46 -2.71 4.70
C THR A 38 -39.24 -1.85 5.01
N ALA A 39 -38.06 -2.47 5.03
CA ALA A 39 -36.82 -1.74 5.05
C ALA A 39 -36.51 -1.29 3.62
N SER A 40 -36.82 -0.02 3.36
CA SER A 40 -36.23 0.74 2.27
C SER A 40 -34.73 0.67 2.43
N ALA A 41 -34.05 0.03 1.48
CA ALA A 41 -32.61 0.09 1.35
C ALA A 41 -32.24 1.51 0.91
N GLU A 42 -31.94 2.36 1.87
CA GLU A 42 -31.19 3.58 1.60
C GLU A 42 -29.77 3.13 1.26
N ALA A 43 -29.47 3.17 -0.05
CA ALA A 43 -28.12 3.14 -0.53
C ALA A 43 -27.42 4.38 0.06
N GLU A 44 -26.64 4.18 1.10
CA GLU A 44 -25.67 5.18 1.53
C GLU A 44 -24.70 5.33 0.37
N THR A 45 -24.90 6.38 -0.40
CA THR A 45 -23.94 6.88 -1.36
C THR A 45 -22.77 7.38 -0.53
N ASP A 46 -21.77 6.51 -0.37
CA ASP A 46 -20.46 6.92 0.11
C ASP A 46 -20.01 8.08 -0.77
N ALA A 47 -19.99 9.26 -0.17
CA ALA A 47 -19.53 10.46 -0.83
C ALA A 47 -18.04 10.30 -1.04
N SER A 48 -17.68 9.63 -2.14
CA SER A 48 -16.35 9.65 -2.71
C SER A 48 -15.87 11.09 -2.71
N MET A 49 -14.84 11.39 -1.96
CA MET A 49 -14.17 12.68 -2.01
C MET A 49 -13.85 12.96 -3.47
N ALA A 50 -14.52 13.96 -4.02
CA ALA A 50 -14.33 14.36 -5.40
C ALA A 50 -12.85 14.73 -5.57
N ASP A 51 -12.14 13.91 -6.31
CA ASP A 51 -10.79 14.19 -6.75
C ASP A 51 -10.79 15.53 -7.47
N THR A 52 -9.96 16.45 -6.98
CA THR A 52 -9.82 17.80 -7.56
C THR A 52 -9.20 17.77 -8.96
N SER A 53 -8.74 16.63 -9.45
CA SER A 53 -8.17 16.45 -10.80
C SER A 53 -9.22 16.39 -11.90
N GLY A 54 -10.51 16.16 -11.56
CA GLY A 54 -11.56 15.94 -12.55
C GLY A 54 -11.47 14.59 -13.27
N ASP A 55 -10.52 13.73 -12.92
CA ASP A 55 -10.35 12.38 -13.43
C ASP A 55 -11.13 11.36 -12.58
N ALA A 56 -11.84 10.43 -13.22
CA ALA A 56 -12.68 9.46 -12.52
C ALA A 56 -11.83 8.46 -11.71
N LEU A 57 -12.38 8.06 -10.54
CA LEU A 57 -11.77 7.00 -9.76
C LEU A 57 -12.22 5.61 -10.21
N VAL A 58 -11.34 4.63 -10.10
CA VAL A 58 -11.67 3.22 -10.24
C VAL A 58 -12.61 2.82 -9.09
N PRO A 59 -13.80 2.27 -9.37
CA PRO A 59 -14.79 1.95 -8.34
C PRO A 59 -14.22 1.11 -7.19
N GLY A 60 -14.44 1.56 -5.95
CA GLY A 60 -13.96 0.88 -4.75
C GLY A 60 -12.49 1.13 -4.42
N THR A 61 -11.83 2.05 -5.09
CA THR A 61 -10.45 2.45 -4.84
C THR A 61 -10.33 3.99 -4.81
N ASP A 62 -9.19 4.48 -4.37
CA ASP A 62 -8.79 5.89 -4.44
C ASP A 62 -7.79 6.17 -5.59
N TYR A 63 -7.75 5.27 -6.59
CA TYR A 63 -6.91 5.40 -7.77
C TYR A 63 -7.70 5.87 -8.99
N ASN A 64 -7.07 6.70 -9.82
CA ASN A 64 -7.62 7.11 -11.11
C ASN A 64 -7.45 6.02 -12.18
N ALA A 65 -6.43 5.18 -12.06
CA ALA A 65 -6.26 3.98 -12.87
C ALA A 65 -5.48 2.92 -12.09
N THR A 66 -5.70 1.64 -12.45
CA THR A 66 -4.94 0.50 -11.95
C THR A 66 -4.46 -0.36 -13.11
N THR A 67 -3.29 -1.00 -12.95
CA THR A 67 -2.71 -1.90 -13.94
C THR A 67 -1.74 -2.87 -13.28
N ILE A 68 -1.19 -3.77 -14.08
CA ILE A 68 -0.04 -4.59 -13.72
C ILE A 68 1.18 -4.01 -14.42
N ILE A 69 2.27 -3.82 -13.67
CA ILE A 69 3.55 -3.35 -14.20
C ILE A 69 4.63 -4.41 -14.04
N ASP A 70 5.68 -4.33 -14.86
CA ASP A 70 6.87 -5.14 -14.68
C ASP A 70 7.66 -4.65 -13.47
N CYS A 71 8.09 -5.58 -12.60
CA CYS A 71 8.84 -5.26 -11.39
C CYS A 71 9.91 -6.31 -11.10
N GLY A 72 10.92 -5.92 -10.34
CA GLY A 72 12.01 -6.78 -9.87
C GLY A 72 12.45 -6.37 -8.48
N PHE A 73 12.93 -7.34 -7.68
CA PHE A 73 13.39 -7.15 -6.30
C PHE A 73 14.74 -7.84 -6.13
N ASP A 74 15.49 -7.49 -5.07
CA ASP A 74 16.81 -8.06 -4.78
C ASP A 74 17.82 -7.91 -5.93
N ASN A 75 17.77 -6.77 -6.62
CA ASN A 75 18.58 -6.46 -7.80
C ASN A 75 18.29 -7.39 -9.00
N ALA A 76 17.16 -8.08 -9.01
CA ALA A 76 16.74 -8.87 -10.16
C ALA A 76 16.17 -7.95 -11.27
N PRO A 77 16.27 -8.38 -12.54
CA PRO A 77 15.61 -7.64 -13.63
C PRO A 77 14.09 -7.61 -13.43
N PRO A 78 13.39 -6.58 -13.96
CA PRO A 78 11.95 -6.40 -13.80
C PRO A 78 11.15 -7.37 -14.70
N THR A 79 11.20 -8.66 -14.37
CA THR A 79 10.49 -9.74 -15.09
C THR A 79 9.31 -10.28 -14.30
N GLY A 80 9.11 -9.81 -13.07
CA GLY A 80 7.94 -10.09 -12.25
C GLY A 80 6.78 -9.16 -12.61
N SER A 81 5.62 -9.39 -12.00
CA SER A 81 4.41 -8.60 -12.17
C SER A 81 3.95 -8.06 -10.82
N CYS A 82 3.68 -6.77 -10.75
CA CYS A 82 3.21 -6.07 -9.56
C CYS A 82 1.93 -5.30 -9.90
N ASP A 83 0.95 -5.32 -8.97
CA ASP A 83 -0.21 -4.43 -9.08
C ASP A 83 0.22 -2.99 -8.81
N ALA A 84 -0.26 -2.07 -9.65
CA ALA A 84 -0.01 -0.66 -9.50
C ALA A 84 -1.30 0.16 -9.64
N GLY A 85 -1.41 1.21 -8.83
CA GLY A 85 -2.48 2.20 -8.91
C GLY A 85 -1.91 3.61 -8.98
N VAL A 86 -2.52 4.49 -9.77
CA VAL A 86 -2.11 5.90 -9.87
C VAL A 86 -3.14 6.81 -9.23
N LYS A 87 -2.67 7.77 -8.45
CA LYS A 87 -3.41 8.94 -7.96
C LYS A 87 -2.86 10.15 -8.69
N ARG A 88 -3.64 10.67 -9.65
CA ARG A 88 -3.24 11.84 -10.43
C ARG A 88 -3.51 13.12 -9.65
N ASN A 89 -2.59 14.08 -9.76
CA ASN A 89 -2.65 15.34 -8.99
C ASN A 89 -2.87 15.10 -7.48
N TRP A 90 -2.19 14.08 -6.93
CA TRP A 90 -2.35 13.62 -5.55
C TRP A 90 -1.95 14.65 -4.50
N SER A 91 -1.10 15.60 -4.88
CA SER A 91 -0.64 16.70 -4.03
C SER A 91 -1.34 18.02 -4.42
N GLU A 92 -1.17 19.05 -3.61
CA GLU A 92 -1.63 20.41 -3.95
C GLU A 92 -0.88 21.03 -5.14
N ARG A 93 0.14 20.34 -5.69
CA ARG A 93 0.92 20.79 -6.83
C ARG A 93 0.38 20.18 -8.12
N PRO A 94 -0.08 21.00 -9.07
CA PRO A 94 -0.57 20.49 -10.35
C PRO A 94 0.50 19.67 -11.08
N GLY A 95 0.09 18.54 -11.65
CA GLY A 95 0.96 17.65 -12.40
C GLY A 95 1.89 16.78 -11.54
N GLU A 96 1.71 16.75 -10.21
CA GLU A 96 2.34 15.74 -9.37
C GLU A 96 1.42 14.52 -9.23
N HIS A 97 1.94 13.35 -9.57
CA HIS A 97 1.23 12.08 -9.54
C HIS A 97 1.93 11.11 -8.59
N LEU A 98 1.15 10.21 -8.01
CA LEU A 98 1.64 9.14 -7.15
C LEU A 98 1.31 7.81 -7.80
N VAL A 99 2.32 6.98 -8.08
CA VAL A 99 2.13 5.58 -8.46
C VAL A 99 2.45 4.71 -7.25
N GLU A 100 1.47 3.96 -6.79
CA GLU A 100 1.59 3.05 -5.66
C GLU A 100 1.69 1.63 -6.18
N VAL A 101 2.79 0.95 -5.91
CA VAL A 101 3.06 -0.42 -6.36
C VAL A 101 2.93 -1.37 -5.18
N THR A 102 2.10 -2.40 -5.32
CA THR A 102 1.98 -3.47 -4.33
C THR A 102 3.04 -4.52 -4.59
N LYS A 103 3.93 -4.72 -3.62
CA LYS A 103 5.01 -5.70 -3.68
C LYS A 103 4.52 -7.11 -3.38
N PRO A 104 5.26 -8.17 -3.73
CA PRO A 104 4.86 -9.55 -3.47
C PRO A 104 4.65 -9.89 -1.98
N ASP A 105 5.27 -9.15 -1.09
CA ASP A 105 5.09 -9.28 0.37
C ASP A 105 3.83 -8.57 0.90
N GLY A 106 3.06 -7.92 0.01
CA GLY A 106 1.86 -7.15 0.32
C GLY A 106 2.12 -5.72 0.82
N THR A 107 3.38 -5.33 0.99
CA THR A 107 3.72 -3.93 1.27
C THR A 107 3.63 -3.09 0.01
N LYS A 108 3.61 -1.78 0.17
CA LYS A 108 3.48 -0.85 -0.94
C LYS A 108 4.71 0.04 -1.05
N ARG A 109 5.04 0.42 -2.30
CA ARG A 109 6.03 1.44 -2.62
C ARG A 109 5.33 2.57 -3.36
N ALA A 110 5.44 3.79 -2.83
CA ALA A 110 4.95 4.98 -3.51
C ALA A 110 6.09 5.59 -4.34
N ILE A 111 5.82 5.87 -5.61
CA ILE A 111 6.76 6.51 -6.55
C ILE A 111 6.12 7.82 -6.98
N PHE A 112 6.88 8.91 -6.86
CA PHE A 112 6.41 10.26 -7.12
C PHE A 112 6.85 10.73 -8.50
N PHE A 113 5.89 11.27 -9.25
CA PHE A 113 6.07 11.76 -10.61
C PHE A 113 5.73 13.25 -10.70
N ARG A 114 6.38 13.93 -11.62
CA ARG A 114 5.98 15.26 -12.12
C ARG A 114 5.78 15.15 -13.64
N GLY A 115 4.52 15.28 -14.08
CA GLY A 115 4.15 14.75 -15.40
C GLY A 115 4.53 13.28 -15.48
N THR A 116 5.24 12.87 -16.53
CA THR A 116 5.73 11.49 -16.71
C THR A 116 7.11 11.22 -16.09
N GLU A 117 7.76 12.23 -15.49
CA GLU A 117 9.11 12.08 -14.95
C GLU A 117 9.08 11.67 -13.47
N PRO A 118 9.54 10.45 -13.12
CA PRO A 118 9.69 10.03 -11.74
C PRO A 118 10.86 10.79 -11.10
N PHE A 119 10.66 11.27 -9.87
CA PHE A 119 11.71 12.05 -9.20
C PHE A 119 12.11 11.53 -7.81
N SER A 120 11.28 10.70 -7.19
CA SER A 120 11.60 10.07 -5.91
C SER A 120 10.67 8.89 -5.61
N ALA A 121 10.97 8.15 -4.56
CA ALA A 121 10.10 7.16 -3.96
C ALA A 121 10.00 7.43 -2.45
N ASP A 122 8.96 6.88 -1.81
CA ASP A 122 8.85 6.90 -0.36
C ASP A 122 9.99 6.10 0.26
N SER A 123 10.45 6.54 1.42
CA SER A 123 11.56 5.92 2.12
C SER A 123 11.28 5.86 3.62
N ALA A 124 11.69 4.78 4.26
CA ALA A 124 11.57 4.62 5.70
C ALA A 124 12.80 3.91 6.28
N GLU A 125 13.20 4.27 7.49
CA GLU A 125 14.26 3.55 8.20
C GLU A 125 13.80 2.13 8.57
N ALA A 126 12.50 1.96 8.82
CA ALA A 126 11.91 0.70 9.23
C ALA A 126 12.02 -0.43 8.19
N ASP A 127 11.99 -0.08 6.88
CA ASP A 127 12.16 -1.03 5.77
C ASP A 127 13.57 -0.98 5.16
N GLY A 128 14.46 -0.16 5.73
CA GLY A 128 15.84 -0.01 5.29
C GLY A 128 16.03 0.86 4.05
N SER A 129 14.96 1.46 3.51
CA SER A 129 15.01 2.23 2.26
C SER A 129 15.52 3.67 2.42
N ALA A 130 15.70 4.16 3.65
CA ALA A 130 16.08 5.55 3.92
C ALA A 130 17.44 6.00 3.33
N GLY A 131 18.26 5.09 2.87
CA GLY A 131 19.55 5.42 2.26
C GLY A 131 19.69 4.92 0.83
N TRP A 132 18.60 4.50 0.19
CA TRP A 132 18.66 3.95 -1.15
C TRP A 132 18.78 5.05 -2.21
N ASP A 133 19.56 4.77 -3.23
CA ASP A 133 19.67 5.63 -4.40
C ASP A 133 18.44 5.48 -5.29
N PHE A 134 17.95 6.60 -5.80
CA PHE A 134 16.89 6.67 -6.79
C PHE A 134 17.48 7.02 -8.15
N ALA A 135 17.15 6.22 -9.17
CA ALA A 135 17.55 6.47 -10.55
C ALA A 135 16.42 6.09 -11.51
N SER A 136 16.38 6.74 -12.66
CA SER A 136 15.45 6.37 -13.73
C SER A 136 16.12 6.43 -15.10
N THR A 137 15.65 5.58 -16.01
CA THR A 137 16.03 5.60 -17.43
C THR A 137 14.77 5.48 -18.26
N ARG A 138 14.72 6.19 -19.40
CA ARG A 138 13.55 6.25 -20.28
C ARG A 138 13.86 5.62 -21.62
N ASP A 139 12.89 4.85 -22.15
CA ASP A 139 12.87 4.32 -23.49
C ASP A 139 11.46 4.51 -24.09
N GLY A 140 11.32 5.53 -24.91
CA GLY A 140 10.03 5.96 -25.45
C GLY A 140 9.06 6.41 -24.35
N ASP A 141 7.92 5.75 -24.28
CA ASP A 141 6.85 5.96 -23.28
C ASP A 141 7.02 5.11 -22.00
N ARG A 142 8.11 4.37 -21.89
CA ARG A 142 8.42 3.51 -20.74
C ARG A 142 9.55 4.13 -19.93
N VAL A 143 9.35 4.21 -18.63
CA VAL A 143 10.40 4.60 -17.69
C VAL A 143 10.73 3.43 -16.77
N THR A 144 12.00 3.07 -16.72
CA THR A 144 12.53 2.10 -15.76
C THR A 144 13.08 2.86 -14.58
N ILE A 145 12.59 2.56 -13.40
CA ILE A 145 12.92 3.19 -12.14
C ILE A 145 13.66 2.17 -11.28
N THR A 146 14.82 2.55 -10.78
CA THR A 146 15.60 1.76 -9.81
C THR A 146 15.62 2.50 -8.49
N TYR A 147 15.22 1.83 -7.42
CA TYR A 147 15.27 2.37 -6.07
C TYR A 147 15.88 1.33 -5.13
N GLY A 148 17.15 1.51 -4.78
CA GLY A 148 17.92 0.49 -4.09
C GLY A 148 17.88 -0.86 -4.82
N PRO A 149 17.43 -1.95 -4.18
CA PRO A 149 17.34 -3.27 -4.80
C PRO A 149 16.04 -3.49 -5.61
N GLU A 150 15.16 -2.49 -5.70
CA GLU A 150 13.86 -2.57 -6.36
C GLU A 150 13.94 -1.95 -7.77
N THR A 151 13.26 -2.56 -8.75
CA THR A 151 13.17 -2.05 -10.12
C THR A 151 11.70 -2.11 -10.59
N TYR A 152 11.23 -1.05 -11.24
CA TYR A 152 9.86 -0.91 -11.73
C TYR A 152 9.85 -0.34 -13.12
N VAL A 153 8.92 -0.79 -13.99
CA VAL A 153 8.73 -0.24 -15.33
C VAL A 153 7.32 0.35 -15.42
N VAL A 154 7.25 1.66 -15.56
CA VAL A 154 5.99 2.40 -15.64
C VAL A 154 5.84 3.00 -17.03
N VAL A 155 4.61 2.98 -17.57
CA VAL A 155 4.28 3.60 -18.87
C VAL A 155 3.62 4.97 -18.65
N ASP A 156 3.89 5.92 -19.54
CA ASP A 156 3.38 7.30 -19.45
C ASP A 156 1.85 7.34 -19.41
N ALA A 157 1.18 6.48 -20.17
CA ALA A 157 -0.28 6.40 -20.20
C ALA A 157 -0.92 6.05 -18.84
N LEU A 158 -0.21 5.31 -17.95
CA LEU A 158 -0.70 5.09 -16.60
C LEU A 158 -0.71 6.39 -15.82
N VAL A 159 0.35 7.17 -15.93
CA VAL A 159 0.57 8.37 -15.11
C VAL A 159 -0.31 9.53 -15.56
N GLU A 160 -0.35 9.82 -16.87
CA GLU A 160 -1.08 10.97 -17.41
C GLU A 160 -2.54 10.68 -17.74
N GLY A 161 -2.88 9.41 -17.98
CA GLY A 161 -4.16 9.02 -18.55
C GLY A 161 -4.15 9.04 -20.06
N GLY A 162 -5.21 8.58 -20.69
CA GLY A 162 -5.42 8.54 -22.13
C GLY A 162 -6.63 9.38 -22.55
#